data_dc016a85823689246f12cb0476fad443
#
_entry.id   dc016a85823689246f12cb0476fad443
#
_cell.length_a   1.000
_cell.length_b   1.000
_cell.length_c   1.000
_cell.angle_alpha   90.00
_cell.angle_beta   90.00
_cell.angle_gamma   90.00
#
_symmetry.space_group_name_H-M   'P 1'
#
loop_
_entity.id
_entity.type
_entity.pdbx_description
1 polymer ?
#
loop_
_entity_poly.entity_id
_entity_poly.type
_entity_poly.pdbx_seq_one_letter_code
_entity_poly.pdbx_strand_id
1 'polypeptide(L)'
;MHKRWTRRSLVVLIFTFFIVVFVDFQLRSSSFTKSNVAHHPSAGARHGSIGQVPSAHRSVYNSSSSSIKGGGRESKLNENNGGESVAKRVHATQPKLRLDDIYVAVKTTARFHKTRLALLLDTWISRTKAHTFIFTDKEDEELSSNGYNMVVTGCQSDHSQQALSCKMSVEYDGFMASNKRWFCHVDDDNYVNPEGLLSLLSTFPQEGDIYVGKPSLDKPITAHELLDGNKTVNVRFWFATGGAGFCLSRRLAEKMSPWASGPHFERTSARIRLPDDCTVGFIVEKMLGVAMVHCPLFHSHLENLLLISQRSLPQQVTLSYGMFENKMNSIEVKGSFSKEEDPSRFKTVHCILYPSTSWCPPVT
;
A
#
# COMPACT_ATOMS: atom_id res chain seq x y z
N MET A 1 -52.72 2.45 24.03
CA MET A 1 -52.60 1.11 23.39
C MET A 1 -51.92 1.13 22.02
N HIS A 2 -51.76 2.25 21.33
CA HIS A 2 -51.16 2.32 19.97
C HIS A 2 -49.65 2.08 19.87
N LYS A 3 -48.86 2.34 20.90
CA LYS A 3 -47.39 2.18 20.85
C LYS A 3 -46.84 0.73 20.92
N ARG A 4 -47.65 -0.22 21.37
CA ARG A 4 -47.22 -1.64 21.44
C ARG A 4 -47.43 -2.39 20.12
N TRP A 5 -48.34 -1.91 19.27
CA TRP A 5 -48.64 -2.56 17.98
C TRP A 5 -47.58 -2.26 16.92
N THR A 6 -47.08 -1.03 16.88
CA THR A 6 -46.02 -0.60 15.95
C THR A 6 -44.67 -1.30 16.16
N ARG A 7 -44.32 -1.61 17.42
CA ARG A 7 -43.08 -2.37 17.71
C ARG A 7 -43.15 -3.84 17.26
N ARG A 8 -44.29 -4.48 17.38
CA ARG A 8 -44.48 -5.87 16.92
C ARG A 8 -44.46 -5.95 15.39
N SER A 9 -45.08 -5.01 14.69
CA SER A 9 -45.02 -4.93 13.21
C SER A 9 -43.59 -4.66 12.69
N LEU A 10 -42.84 -3.81 13.37
CA LEU A 10 -41.47 -3.53 12.98
C LEU A 10 -40.54 -4.74 13.15
N VAL A 11 -40.70 -5.49 14.24
CA VAL A 11 -39.94 -6.73 14.49
C VAL A 11 -40.28 -7.80 13.46
N VAL A 12 -41.53 -7.94 13.09
CA VAL A 12 -41.94 -8.90 12.04
C VAL A 12 -41.39 -8.50 10.68
N LEU A 13 -41.40 -7.20 10.32
CA LEU A 13 -40.83 -6.72 9.06
C LEU A 13 -39.31 -6.92 8.99
N ILE A 14 -38.59 -6.71 10.09
CA ILE A 14 -37.18 -6.98 10.17
C ILE A 14 -36.88 -8.48 10.01
N PHE A 15 -37.67 -9.33 10.68
CA PHE A 15 -37.48 -10.79 10.56
C PHE A 15 -37.78 -11.31 9.16
N THR A 16 -38.85 -10.81 8.50
CA THR A 16 -39.16 -11.19 7.12
C THR A 16 -38.10 -10.70 6.14
N PHE A 17 -37.53 -9.52 6.35
CA PHE A 17 -36.40 -9.01 5.53
C PHE A 17 -35.18 -9.93 5.64
N PHE A 18 -34.77 -10.33 6.85
CA PHE A 18 -33.65 -11.25 7.04
C PHE A 18 -33.89 -12.63 6.43
N ILE A 19 -35.14 -13.14 6.50
CA ILE A 19 -35.46 -14.42 5.85
C ILE A 19 -35.36 -14.31 4.34
N VAL A 20 -35.85 -13.23 3.74
CA VAL A 20 -35.76 -13.02 2.28
C VAL A 20 -34.30 -12.89 1.81
N VAL A 21 -33.46 -12.13 2.52
CA VAL A 21 -32.04 -12.01 2.22
C VAL A 21 -31.31 -13.35 2.37
N PHE A 22 -31.64 -14.12 3.40
CA PHE A 22 -31.05 -15.45 3.62
C PHE A 22 -31.46 -16.45 2.54
N VAL A 23 -32.72 -16.45 2.10
CA VAL A 23 -33.19 -17.30 1.00
C VAL A 23 -32.55 -16.90 -0.34
N ASP A 24 -32.44 -15.60 -0.64
CA ASP A 24 -31.73 -15.12 -1.84
C ASP A 24 -30.25 -15.53 -1.86
N PHE A 25 -29.59 -15.44 -0.70
CA PHE A 25 -28.21 -15.90 -0.53
C PHE A 25 -28.06 -17.42 -0.76
N GLN A 26 -28.97 -18.23 -0.24
CA GLN A 26 -28.97 -19.67 -0.43
C GLN A 26 -29.28 -20.07 -1.89
N LEU A 27 -30.17 -19.36 -2.56
CA LEU A 27 -30.49 -19.60 -3.97
C LEU A 27 -29.31 -19.23 -4.91
N ARG A 28 -28.57 -18.17 -4.59
CA ARG A 28 -27.35 -17.80 -5.32
C ARG A 28 -26.20 -18.79 -5.09
N SER A 29 -26.06 -19.31 -3.88
CA SER A 29 -25.07 -20.35 -3.57
C SER A 29 -25.35 -21.68 -4.27
N SER A 30 -26.62 -22.06 -4.46
CA SER A 30 -26.99 -23.30 -5.13
C SER A 30 -26.91 -23.24 -6.66
N SER A 31 -26.97 -22.05 -7.26
CA SER A 31 -26.76 -21.88 -8.72
C SER A 31 -25.27 -21.98 -9.12
N PHE A 32 -24.34 -21.75 -8.19
CA PHE A 32 -22.91 -21.87 -8.45
C PHE A 32 -22.40 -23.34 -8.49
N THR A 33 -23.16 -24.27 -7.92
CA THR A 33 -22.80 -25.69 -7.84
C THR A 33 -23.31 -26.53 -9.03
N LYS A 34 -24.12 -25.97 -9.94
CA LYS A 34 -24.72 -26.73 -11.07
C LYS A 34 -24.05 -26.56 -12.43
N SER A 35 -22.97 -25.76 -12.55
CA SER A 35 -22.32 -25.50 -13.86
C SER A 35 -21.04 -26.30 -14.14
N ASN A 36 -20.68 -27.31 -13.31
CA ASN A 36 -19.44 -28.08 -13.51
C ASN A 36 -19.68 -29.59 -13.63
N VAL A 37 -20.68 -30.05 -14.40
CA VAL A 37 -20.75 -31.47 -14.84
C VAL A 37 -21.31 -31.54 -16.24
N ALA A 38 -20.48 -31.80 -17.23
CA ALA A 38 -20.60 -32.39 -18.54
C ALA A 38 -19.65 -31.70 -19.55
N HIS A 39 -18.76 -32.27 -20.28
CA HIS A 39 -18.67 -33.52 -21.00
C HIS A 39 -17.22 -33.76 -21.44
N HIS A 40 -16.69 -34.96 -21.25
CA HIS A 40 -15.62 -35.50 -22.08
C HIS A 40 -16.25 -36.18 -23.28
N PRO A 41 -15.59 -36.20 -24.46
CA PRO A 41 -15.34 -37.47 -25.13
C PRO A 41 -13.88 -37.68 -25.50
N SER A 42 -13.55 -38.97 -25.42
CA SER A 42 -12.32 -39.64 -25.74
C SER A 42 -12.04 -39.75 -27.24
N ALA A 43 -10.78 -39.86 -27.59
CA ALA A 43 -10.14 -40.87 -28.41
C ALA A 43 -9.11 -40.33 -29.41
N GLY A 44 -7.93 -40.99 -29.47
CA GLY A 44 -7.05 -40.91 -30.62
C GLY A 44 -5.56 -41.05 -30.27
N ALA A 45 -5.12 -42.27 -30.04
CA ALA A 45 -3.70 -42.63 -29.95
C ALA A 45 -2.96 -42.45 -31.29
N ARG A 46 -1.69 -42.02 -31.25
CA ARG A 46 -0.62 -42.55 -32.10
C ARG A 46 0.77 -42.29 -31.55
N HIS A 47 1.57 -43.32 -31.65
CA HIS A 47 2.96 -43.58 -31.32
C HIS A 47 3.99 -42.63 -31.95
N GLY A 48 5.16 -42.52 -31.29
CA GLY A 48 6.44 -42.17 -31.92
C GLY A 48 7.42 -41.54 -30.93
N SER A 49 8.23 -42.38 -30.25
CA SER A 49 9.66 -42.62 -30.40
C SER A 49 10.61 -41.61 -29.71
N ILE A 50 11.15 -42.05 -28.59
CA ILE A 50 12.55 -42.19 -28.15
C ILE A 50 13.55 -41.15 -28.64
N GLY A 51 14.10 -40.36 -27.68
CA GLY A 51 15.32 -39.60 -27.82
C GLY A 51 15.95 -39.35 -26.44
N GLN A 52 17.13 -39.95 -26.25
CA GLN A 52 17.90 -40.10 -25.02
C GLN A 52 18.42 -38.79 -24.38
N VAL A 53 18.58 -38.90 -23.07
CA VAL A 53 19.35 -38.06 -22.12
C VAL A 53 20.85 -38.04 -22.48
N PRO A 54 21.59 -37.01 -22.10
CA PRO A 54 22.75 -37.28 -21.25
C PRO A 54 22.80 -36.45 -19.98
N SER A 55 23.14 -37.19 -18.94
CA SER A 55 23.52 -36.75 -17.60
C SER A 55 24.94 -36.18 -17.55
N ALA A 56 25.16 -35.45 -16.45
CA ALA A 56 26.40 -35.24 -15.69
C ALA A 56 26.97 -33.81 -15.72
N HIS A 57 26.99 -33.13 -14.54
CA HIS A 57 28.20 -33.07 -13.74
C HIS A 57 27.89 -32.53 -12.33
N ARG A 58 28.14 -33.41 -11.37
CA ARG A 58 28.19 -33.18 -9.93
C ARG A 58 29.60 -32.64 -9.60
N SER A 59 29.74 -31.48 -9.01
CA SER A 59 30.98 -31.01 -8.40
C SER A 59 30.80 -30.92 -6.89
N VAL A 60 31.50 -31.77 -6.21
CA VAL A 60 31.67 -31.89 -4.76
C VAL A 60 32.80 -30.94 -4.36
N TYR A 61 32.62 -30.11 -3.36
CA TYR A 61 33.70 -29.51 -2.63
C TYR A 61 33.67 -29.92 -1.17
N ASN A 62 34.74 -30.63 -0.82
CA ASN A 62 35.04 -31.17 0.51
C ASN A 62 35.47 -30.05 1.46
N SER A 63 34.98 -30.17 2.69
CA SER A 63 35.50 -29.59 3.90
C SER A 63 36.83 -30.20 4.31
N SER A 64 37.80 -29.41 4.71
CA SER A 64 38.93 -29.87 5.51
C SER A 64 39.18 -28.94 6.68
N SER A 65 38.92 -29.49 7.85
CA SER A 65 39.34 -29.01 9.15
C SER A 65 40.83 -29.31 9.38
N SER A 66 41.58 -28.36 9.93
CA SER A 66 42.86 -28.68 10.59
C SER A 66 43.00 -27.87 11.87
N SER A 67 42.95 -28.62 12.97
CA SER A 67 43.39 -28.20 14.32
C SER A 67 44.89 -28.21 14.38
N ILE A 68 45.52 -27.20 15.00
CA ILE A 68 46.84 -27.33 15.63
C ILE A 68 46.82 -26.65 17.00
N LYS A 69 47.21 -27.46 17.98
CA LYS A 69 47.43 -27.12 19.39
C LYS A 69 48.82 -26.52 19.61
N GLY A 70 48.90 -25.63 20.56
CA GLY A 70 49.92 -25.73 21.62
C GLY A 70 51.08 -24.74 21.59
N GLY A 71 51.31 -24.08 22.73
CA GLY A 71 52.60 -23.61 23.15
C GLY A 71 52.59 -22.22 23.82
N GLY A 72 52.48 -22.21 25.16
CA GLY A 72 52.67 -20.98 25.94
C GLY A 72 54.12 -20.57 26.08
N ARG A 73 54.33 -19.29 26.32
CA ARG A 73 55.44 -18.78 27.17
C ARG A 73 55.15 -17.37 27.62
N GLU A 74 55.21 -17.22 28.94
CA GLU A 74 55.28 -15.94 29.67
C GLU A 74 56.58 -15.17 29.32
N SER A 75 56.51 -13.85 29.22
CA SER A 75 57.44 -12.96 29.88
C SER A 75 57.12 -11.46 29.70
N LYS A 76 56.94 -10.82 30.88
CA LYS A 76 57.41 -9.48 31.30
C LYS A 76 56.90 -8.21 30.60
N LEU A 77 56.17 -7.45 31.43
CA LEU A 77 56.07 -6.00 31.57
C LEU A 77 57.10 -5.15 30.81
N ASN A 78 56.59 -4.17 30.07
CA ASN A 78 57.20 -2.84 30.06
C ASN A 78 56.10 -1.78 29.86
N GLU A 79 55.93 -0.93 30.88
CA GLU A 79 55.21 0.33 30.81
C GLU A 79 55.92 1.29 29.86
N ASN A 80 55.19 1.88 28.94
CA ASN A 80 55.43 3.28 28.62
C ASN A 80 54.26 3.93 27.89
N ASN A 81 53.92 5.07 28.41
CA ASN A 81 53.06 6.15 27.96
C ASN A 81 52.89 6.33 26.45
N GLY A 82 51.64 6.64 26.03
CA GLY A 82 51.47 7.40 24.82
C GLY A 82 50.08 7.33 24.21
N GLY A 83 49.24 8.27 24.55
CA GLY A 83 48.26 8.82 23.59
C GLY A 83 47.08 7.93 23.25
N GLU A 84 46.07 8.02 24.07
CA GLU A 84 44.71 7.63 23.77
C GLU A 84 44.20 8.52 22.61
N SER A 85 44.44 8.10 21.37
CA SER A 85 43.73 8.68 20.23
C SER A 85 42.29 8.15 20.25
N VAL A 86 41.43 8.86 20.97
CA VAL A 86 39.99 8.76 20.79
C VAL A 86 39.69 9.08 19.35
N ALA A 87 39.60 8.04 18.51
CA ALA A 87 39.05 8.13 17.18
C ALA A 87 37.63 8.67 17.33
N LYS A 88 37.45 9.99 17.25
CA LYS A 88 36.15 10.62 17.02
C LYS A 88 35.57 9.95 15.77
N ARG A 89 34.68 8.98 15.97
CA ARG A 89 33.75 8.57 14.91
C ARG A 89 33.03 9.85 14.50
N VAL A 90 33.47 10.43 13.42
CA VAL A 90 32.72 11.45 12.69
C VAL A 90 31.43 10.75 12.27
N HIS A 91 30.38 10.94 13.08
CA HIS A 91 29.03 10.65 12.59
C HIS A 91 28.85 11.57 11.38
N ALA A 92 29.06 11.03 10.19
CA ALA A 92 28.64 11.69 8.98
C ALA A 92 27.14 11.96 9.15
N THR A 93 26.79 13.23 9.35
CA THR A 93 25.40 13.66 9.42
C THR A 93 24.80 13.29 8.07
N GLN A 94 23.91 12.31 8.08
CA GLN A 94 23.24 11.90 6.84
C GLN A 94 22.51 13.11 6.25
N PRO A 95 22.49 13.24 4.92
CA PRO A 95 21.87 14.40 4.27
C PRO A 95 20.37 14.48 4.66
N LYS A 96 19.92 15.71 4.94
CA LYS A 96 18.52 16.02 5.27
C LYS A 96 17.61 15.42 4.19
N LEU A 97 16.49 14.84 4.60
CA LEU A 97 15.47 14.31 3.69
C LEU A 97 14.90 15.43 2.80
N ARG A 98 14.73 15.14 1.53
CA ARG A 98 14.16 16.05 0.51
C ARG A 98 12.97 15.37 -0.16
N LEU A 99 12.11 16.13 -0.82
CA LEU A 99 11.02 15.58 -1.63
C LEU A 99 11.53 14.61 -2.72
N ASP A 100 12.69 14.92 -3.30
CA ASP A 100 13.36 14.04 -4.28
C ASP A 100 13.73 12.66 -3.73
N ASP A 101 13.78 12.49 -2.42
CA ASP A 101 14.06 11.20 -1.77
C ASP A 101 12.81 10.32 -1.64
N ILE A 102 11.62 10.86 -1.97
CA ILE A 102 10.35 10.19 -1.81
C ILE A 102 9.84 9.71 -3.17
N TYR A 103 9.40 8.46 -3.23
CA TYR A 103 8.70 7.86 -4.37
C TYR A 103 7.22 7.84 -4.06
N VAL A 104 6.41 8.66 -4.72
CA VAL A 104 4.97 8.68 -4.53
C VAL A 104 4.32 7.88 -5.66
N ALA A 105 3.75 6.73 -5.34
CA ALA A 105 2.99 5.91 -6.26
C ALA A 105 1.50 6.27 -6.17
N VAL A 106 0.90 6.64 -7.29
CA VAL A 106 -0.54 6.91 -7.43
C VAL A 106 -1.17 5.77 -8.19
N LYS A 107 -2.05 5.00 -7.55
CA LYS A 107 -2.79 3.92 -8.19
C LYS A 107 -4.07 4.46 -8.83
N THR A 108 -4.26 4.22 -10.13
CA THR A 108 -5.45 4.64 -10.88
C THR A 108 -5.85 3.63 -11.94
N THR A 109 -6.88 3.97 -12.71
CA THR A 109 -7.32 3.27 -13.93
C THR A 109 -7.68 4.27 -15.02
N ALA A 110 -7.62 3.86 -16.28
CA ALA A 110 -7.92 4.71 -17.42
C ALA A 110 -9.29 5.44 -17.36
N ARG A 111 -10.29 4.79 -16.75
CA ARG A 111 -11.63 5.41 -16.59
C ARG A 111 -11.61 6.65 -15.69
N PHE A 112 -10.59 6.83 -14.87
CA PHE A 112 -10.46 7.95 -13.94
C PHE A 112 -9.44 9.01 -14.38
N HIS A 113 -8.75 8.81 -15.52
CA HIS A 113 -7.76 9.79 -16.02
C HIS A 113 -8.36 11.19 -16.18
N LYS A 114 -9.55 11.29 -16.81
CA LYS A 114 -10.21 12.58 -17.09
C LYS A 114 -11.00 13.17 -15.92
N THR A 115 -11.03 12.48 -14.77
CA THR A 115 -11.80 12.91 -13.60
C THR A 115 -10.92 13.01 -12.37
N ARG A 116 -10.72 11.90 -11.65
CA ARG A 116 -9.95 11.87 -10.41
C ARG A 116 -8.48 12.24 -10.65
N LEU A 117 -7.82 11.57 -11.61
CA LEU A 117 -6.42 11.85 -11.89
C LEU A 117 -6.21 13.29 -12.37
N ALA A 118 -7.04 13.80 -13.28
CA ALA A 118 -6.96 15.18 -13.72
C ALA A 118 -6.98 16.19 -12.55
N LEU A 119 -7.86 15.96 -11.56
CA LEU A 119 -7.91 16.77 -10.36
C LEU A 119 -6.59 16.73 -9.55
N LEU A 120 -5.96 15.56 -9.44
CA LEU A 120 -4.66 15.43 -8.75
C LEU A 120 -3.55 16.13 -9.52
N LEU A 121 -3.55 16.03 -10.87
CA LEU A 121 -2.58 16.70 -11.74
C LEU A 121 -2.69 18.22 -11.64
N ASP A 122 -3.91 18.77 -11.58
CA ASP A 122 -4.17 20.21 -11.42
C ASP A 122 -3.77 20.71 -10.03
N THR A 123 -3.76 19.83 -9.04
CA THR A 123 -3.50 20.20 -7.64
C THR A 123 -2.08 19.76 -7.22
N TRP A 124 -1.96 18.81 -6.35
CA TRP A 124 -0.71 18.48 -5.67
C TRP A 124 0.34 17.81 -6.57
N ILE A 125 -0.04 17.03 -7.60
CA ILE A 125 0.93 16.40 -8.51
C ILE A 125 1.70 17.45 -9.30
N SER A 126 1.07 18.59 -9.63
CA SER A 126 1.77 19.70 -10.29
C SER A 126 3.04 20.16 -9.55
N ARG A 127 3.07 19.96 -8.22
CA ARG A 127 4.19 20.32 -7.34
C ARG A 127 5.19 19.20 -7.10
N THR A 128 4.79 17.96 -7.40
CA THR A 128 5.58 16.75 -7.10
C THR A 128 5.84 15.89 -8.32
N LYS A 129 5.63 16.43 -9.51
CA LYS A 129 5.68 15.70 -10.79
C LYS A 129 6.91 14.83 -10.97
N ALA A 130 8.10 15.32 -10.59
CA ALA A 130 9.37 14.63 -10.78
C ALA A 130 9.53 13.36 -9.93
N HIS A 131 8.75 13.22 -8.85
CA HIS A 131 8.83 12.10 -7.91
C HIS A 131 7.49 11.41 -7.66
N THR A 132 6.49 11.73 -8.47
CA THR A 132 5.19 11.05 -8.51
C THR A 132 5.12 10.15 -9.74
N PHE A 133 4.75 8.89 -9.54
CA PHE A 133 4.63 7.85 -10.54
C PHE A 133 3.19 7.36 -10.58
N ILE A 134 2.56 7.37 -11.75
CA ILE A 134 1.13 7.11 -11.94
C ILE A 134 0.96 5.71 -12.55
N PHE A 135 0.45 4.78 -11.74
CA PHE A 135 0.24 3.38 -12.12
C PHE A 135 -1.17 3.18 -12.65
N THR A 136 -1.29 2.78 -13.89
CA THR A 136 -2.57 2.65 -14.61
C THR A 136 -2.60 1.40 -15.49
N ASP A 137 -3.78 1.04 -15.98
CA ASP A 137 -4.02 -0.11 -16.85
C ASP A 137 -3.95 0.24 -18.34
N LYS A 138 -3.87 1.54 -18.70
CA LYS A 138 -3.82 2.00 -20.09
C LYS A 138 -2.96 3.24 -20.23
N GLU A 139 -2.23 3.31 -21.33
CA GLU A 139 -1.44 4.48 -21.70
C GLU A 139 -2.31 5.72 -21.93
N ASP A 140 -1.75 6.87 -21.58
CA ASP A 140 -2.28 8.20 -21.85
C ASP A 140 -1.16 9.02 -22.48
N GLU A 141 -1.18 9.09 -23.81
CA GLU A 141 -0.13 9.75 -24.61
C GLU A 141 0.00 11.24 -24.28
N GLU A 142 -1.12 11.91 -23.96
CA GLU A 142 -1.14 13.32 -23.61
C GLU A 142 -0.40 13.53 -22.27
N LEU A 143 -0.67 12.72 -21.26
CA LEU A 143 0.01 12.81 -19.97
C LEU A 143 1.48 12.44 -20.09
N SER A 144 1.82 11.41 -20.85
CA SER A 144 3.20 10.99 -21.09
C SER A 144 3.99 12.08 -21.83
N SER A 145 3.43 12.69 -22.87
CA SER A 145 4.06 13.78 -23.63
C SER A 145 4.23 15.05 -22.79
N ASN A 146 3.34 15.31 -21.87
CA ASN A 146 3.45 16.36 -20.88
C ASN A 146 4.51 16.05 -19.79
N GLY A 147 5.19 14.90 -19.84
CA GLY A 147 6.30 14.50 -18.95
C GLY A 147 5.87 14.05 -17.58
N TYR A 148 4.65 13.52 -17.40
CA TYR A 148 4.25 12.79 -16.21
C TYR A 148 4.84 11.37 -16.25
N ASN A 149 5.24 10.83 -15.09
CA ASN A 149 5.79 9.48 -15.01
C ASN A 149 4.65 8.45 -15.02
N MET A 150 4.15 8.15 -16.23
CA MET A 150 3.11 7.14 -16.43
C MET A 150 3.73 5.75 -16.46
N VAL A 151 3.19 4.83 -15.67
CA VAL A 151 3.59 3.42 -15.63
C VAL A 151 2.37 2.58 -16.01
N VAL A 152 2.37 2.04 -17.23
CA VAL A 152 1.32 1.13 -17.67
C VAL A 152 1.61 -0.25 -17.11
N THR A 153 0.71 -0.72 -16.24
CA THR A 153 0.78 -2.06 -15.66
C THR A 153 0.08 -3.05 -16.59
N GLY A 154 0.53 -4.30 -16.65
CA GLY A 154 -0.21 -5.38 -17.32
C GLY A 154 -1.41 -5.89 -16.50
N CYS A 155 -1.79 -5.19 -15.44
CA CYS A 155 -2.81 -5.61 -14.48
C CYS A 155 -4.23 -5.30 -14.97
N GLN A 156 -5.21 -6.06 -14.50
CA GLN A 156 -6.61 -5.82 -14.80
C GLN A 156 -7.08 -4.48 -14.21
N SER A 157 -8.13 -3.90 -14.82
CA SER A 157 -8.66 -2.58 -14.46
C SER A 157 -9.75 -2.62 -13.38
N ASP A 158 -10.18 -3.82 -12.96
CA ASP A 158 -11.21 -4.00 -11.94
C ASP A 158 -10.66 -3.78 -10.52
N HIS A 159 -11.53 -3.93 -9.53
CA HIS A 159 -11.19 -3.78 -8.10
C HIS A 159 -11.08 -5.15 -7.40
N SER A 160 -10.70 -6.19 -8.15
CA SER A 160 -10.46 -7.52 -7.59
C SER A 160 -9.18 -7.55 -6.76
N GLN A 161 -9.09 -8.50 -5.81
CA GLN A 161 -7.89 -8.75 -5.05
C GLN A 161 -6.66 -8.94 -5.96
N GLN A 162 -6.84 -9.68 -7.06
CA GLN A 162 -5.78 -9.98 -8.02
C GLN A 162 -5.29 -8.72 -8.73
N ALA A 163 -6.21 -7.88 -9.22
CA ALA A 163 -5.87 -6.63 -9.89
C ALA A 163 -5.15 -5.65 -8.95
N LEU A 164 -5.63 -5.52 -7.71
CA LEU A 164 -5.02 -4.66 -6.70
C LEU A 164 -3.62 -5.16 -6.33
N SER A 165 -3.47 -6.46 -6.08
CA SER A 165 -2.17 -7.07 -5.73
C SER A 165 -1.16 -6.97 -6.87
N CYS A 166 -1.61 -7.14 -8.12
CA CYS A 166 -0.78 -6.95 -9.31
C CYS A 166 -0.26 -5.52 -9.37
N LYS A 167 -1.12 -4.49 -9.24
CA LYS A 167 -0.70 -3.08 -9.27
C LYS A 167 0.26 -2.74 -8.14
N MET A 168 -0.01 -3.16 -6.92
CA MET A 168 0.88 -2.95 -5.77
C MET A 168 2.26 -3.59 -5.98
N SER A 169 2.31 -4.78 -6.58
CA SER A 169 3.58 -5.43 -6.94
C SER A 169 4.40 -4.58 -7.90
N VAL A 170 3.76 -4.02 -8.94
CA VAL A 170 4.44 -3.14 -9.92
C VAL A 170 4.89 -1.82 -9.29
N GLU A 171 4.07 -1.24 -8.40
CA GLU A 171 4.45 -0.04 -7.62
C GLU A 171 5.68 -0.30 -6.76
N TYR A 172 5.68 -1.42 -6.03
CA TYR A 172 6.79 -1.82 -5.18
C TYR A 172 8.07 -2.06 -6.01
N ASP A 173 8.00 -2.80 -7.11
CA ASP A 173 9.17 -3.07 -7.97
C ASP A 173 9.70 -1.79 -8.63
N GLY A 174 8.82 -0.86 -9.02
CA GLY A 174 9.20 0.46 -9.51
C GLY A 174 9.95 1.29 -8.47
N PHE A 175 9.50 1.24 -7.21
CA PHE A 175 10.24 1.85 -6.11
C PHE A 175 11.60 1.16 -5.90
N MET A 176 11.65 -0.17 -5.89
CA MET A 176 12.90 -0.92 -5.68
C MET A 176 13.93 -0.67 -6.77
N ALA A 177 13.50 -0.41 -8.01
CA ALA A 177 14.37 -0.02 -9.12
C ALA A 177 14.88 1.43 -9.02
N SER A 178 14.26 2.28 -8.18
CA SER A 178 14.67 3.67 -7.95
C SER A 178 15.75 3.76 -6.87
N ASN A 179 16.36 4.95 -6.73
CA ASN A 179 17.27 5.29 -5.64
C ASN A 179 16.59 6.07 -4.50
N LYS A 180 15.24 6.10 -4.49
CA LYS A 180 14.47 6.86 -3.49
C LYS A 180 14.55 6.19 -2.13
N ARG A 181 14.44 6.99 -1.07
CA ARG A 181 14.58 6.55 0.32
C ARG A 181 13.25 6.14 0.96
N TRP A 182 12.14 6.65 0.43
CA TRP A 182 10.79 6.38 0.90
C TRP A 182 9.87 5.99 -0.25
N PHE A 183 9.08 4.97 -0.06
CA PHE A 183 7.92 4.61 -0.88
C PHE A 183 6.65 5.10 -0.19
N CYS A 184 5.80 5.83 -0.90
CA CYS A 184 4.48 6.22 -0.43
C CYS A 184 3.44 5.85 -1.47
N HIS A 185 2.47 5.03 -1.07
CA HIS A 185 1.32 4.62 -1.87
C HIS A 185 0.13 5.51 -1.58
N VAL A 186 -0.61 5.93 -2.61
CA VAL A 186 -1.90 6.61 -2.52
C VAL A 186 -2.83 6.18 -3.65
N ASP A 187 -4.14 6.22 -3.41
CA ASP A 187 -5.17 6.04 -4.43
C ASP A 187 -5.46 7.35 -5.18
N ASP A 188 -6.18 7.26 -6.31
CA ASP A 188 -6.54 8.42 -7.15
C ASP A 188 -7.61 9.34 -6.56
N ASP A 189 -8.08 9.06 -5.35
CA ASP A 189 -8.95 9.91 -4.55
C ASP A 189 -8.26 10.50 -3.30
N ASN A 190 -6.92 10.52 -3.30
CA ASN A 190 -6.12 11.14 -2.25
C ASN A 190 -5.51 12.48 -2.70
N TYR A 191 -5.64 13.51 -1.86
CA TYR A 191 -4.83 14.70 -1.91
C TYR A 191 -3.61 14.50 -1.00
N VAL A 192 -2.41 14.62 -1.54
CA VAL A 192 -1.17 14.60 -0.75
C VAL A 192 -0.70 16.02 -0.50
N ASN A 193 -0.37 16.34 0.76
CA ASN A 193 0.33 17.56 1.12
C ASN A 193 1.84 17.27 1.15
N PRO A 194 2.63 17.71 0.14
CA PRO A 194 4.04 17.36 0.06
C PRO A 194 4.87 17.86 1.25
N GLU A 195 4.58 19.04 1.75
CA GLU A 195 5.28 19.63 2.90
C GLU A 195 4.94 18.89 4.20
N GLY A 196 3.66 18.52 4.39
CA GLY A 196 3.23 17.68 5.52
C GLY A 196 3.88 16.30 5.48
N LEU A 197 3.92 15.67 4.29
CA LEU A 197 4.57 14.38 4.08
C LEU A 197 6.07 14.46 4.38
N LEU A 198 6.78 15.42 3.81
CA LEU A 198 8.21 15.61 4.06
C LEU A 198 8.51 15.86 5.55
N SER A 199 7.69 16.70 6.19
CA SER A 199 7.80 16.99 7.61
C SER A 199 7.67 15.72 8.46
N LEU A 200 6.61 14.92 8.21
CA LEU A 200 6.40 13.65 8.90
C LEU A 200 7.57 12.69 8.70
N LEU A 201 7.95 12.42 7.45
CA LEU A 201 9.00 11.44 7.15
C LEU A 201 10.37 11.86 7.69
N SER A 202 10.62 13.16 7.83
CA SER A 202 11.84 13.70 8.44
C SER A 202 11.97 13.43 9.93
N THR A 203 10.88 13.05 10.62
CA THR A 203 10.91 12.70 12.05
C THR A 203 11.45 11.30 12.33
N PHE A 204 11.48 10.44 11.30
CA PHE A 204 11.93 9.05 11.46
C PHE A 204 13.43 8.90 11.27
N PRO A 205 14.04 7.92 11.96
CA PRO A 205 15.44 7.57 11.72
C PRO A 205 15.61 7.05 10.29
N GLN A 206 16.62 7.53 9.59
CA GLN A 206 16.85 7.22 8.18
C GLN A 206 17.13 5.73 7.92
N GLU A 207 17.76 5.06 8.89
CA GLU A 207 18.08 3.63 8.87
C GLU A 207 17.02 2.79 9.60
N GLY A 208 15.84 3.34 9.85
CA GLY A 208 14.74 2.64 10.51
C GLY A 208 13.97 1.73 9.56
N ASP A 209 13.42 0.64 10.11
CA ASP A 209 12.41 -0.17 9.44
C ASP A 209 11.04 0.44 9.75
N ILE A 210 10.55 1.31 8.88
CA ILE A 210 9.36 2.12 9.15
C ILE A 210 8.23 1.78 8.17
N TYR A 211 7.08 1.44 8.73
CA TYR A 211 5.80 1.35 8.06
C TYR A 211 4.84 2.32 8.75
N VAL A 212 4.45 3.39 8.08
CA VAL A 212 3.62 4.45 8.65
C VAL A 212 2.38 4.72 7.82
N GLY A 213 1.25 4.84 8.49
CA GLY A 213 -0.04 5.16 7.87
C GLY A 213 -1.17 5.12 8.89
N LYS A 214 -2.40 5.19 8.41
CA LYS A 214 -3.57 5.09 9.26
C LYS A 214 -4.03 3.65 9.40
N PRO A 215 -4.20 3.10 10.61
CA PRO A 215 -4.77 1.78 10.77
C PRO A 215 -6.20 1.75 10.22
N SER A 216 -6.54 0.72 9.47
CA SER A 216 -7.88 0.57 8.87
C SER A 216 -8.97 0.39 9.90
N LEU A 217 -8.64 -0.19 11.05
CA LEU A 217 -9.56 -0.51 12.14
C LEU A 217 -8.97 -0.04 13.48
N ASP A 218 -9.78 -0.09 14.53
CA ASP A 218 -9.40 0.19 15.92
C ASP A 218 -8.67 -0.97 16.61
N LYS A 219 -8.57 -2.12 15.94
CA LYS A 219 -7.90 -3.34 16.40
C LYS A 219 -7.27 -4.09 15.23
N PRO A 220 -6.24 -4.93 15.49
CA PRO A 220 -5.65 -5.74 14.44
C PRO A 220 -6.68 -6.71 13.87
N ILE A 221 -6.65 -6.93 12.56
CA ILE A 221 -7.52 -7.92 11.91
C ILE A 221 -7.07 -9.33 12.25
N THR A 222 -8.03 -10.26 12.18
CA THR A 222 -7.76 -11.70 12.17
C THR A 222 -8.03 -12.22 10.76
N ALA A 223 -7.02 -12.79 10.14
CA ALA A 223 -7.09 -13.40 8.82
C ALA A 223 -6.80 -14.89 8.88
N HIS A 224 -7.18 -15.61 7.82
CA HIS A 224 -6.88 -17.04 7.65
C HIS A 224 -5.76 -17.18 6.62
N GLU A 225 -4.57 -17.52 7.09
CA GLU A 225 -3.45 -17.83 6.21
C GLU A 225 -3.53 -19.29 5.75
N LEU A 226 -3.51 -19.50 4.44
CA LEU A 226 -3.45 -20.82 3.83
C LEU A 226 -1.99 -21.32 3.81
N LEU A 227 -1.75 -22.45 4.45
CA LEU A 227 -0.48 -23.15 4.46
C LEU A 227 -0.51 -24.35 3.49
N ASP A 228 0.66 -24.94 3.27
CA ASP A 228 0.79 -26.17 2.46
C ASP A 228 -0.12 -27.27 3.00
N GLY A 229 -0.68 -28.09 2.08
CA GLY A 229 -1.59 -29.18 2.42
C GLY A 229 -3.00 -28.71 2.82
N ASN A 230 -3.44 -27.52 2.35
CA ASN A 230 -4.77 -26.94 2.60
C ASN A 230 -5.08 -26.68 4.09
N LYS A 231 -4.06 -26.59 4.93
CA LYS A 231 -4.22 -26.17 6.33
C LYS A 231 -4.35 -24.67 6.43
N THR A 232 -5.22 -24.19 7.29
CA THR A 232 -5.37 -22.75 7.59
C THR A 232 -4.97 -22.47 9.03
N VAL A 233 -4.30 -21.35 9.24
CA VAL A 233 -3.98 -20.82 10.58
C VAL A 233 -4.53 -19.41 10.72
N ASN A 234 -4.97 -19.05 11.93
CA ASN A 234 -5.37 -17.69 12.24
C ASN A 234 -4.11 -16.83 12.48
N VAL A 235 -4.05 -15.71 11.79
CA VAL A 235 -3.01 -14.71 11.96
C VAL A 235 -3.63 -13.38 12.34
N ARG A 236 -2.94 -12.60 13.17
CA ARG A 236 -3.38 -11.26 13.56
C ARG A 236 -2.30 -10.26 13.24
N PHE A 237 -2.70 -9.13 12.64
CA PHE A 237 -1.78 -8.06 12.28
C PHE A 237 -2.53 -6.74 12.06
N TRP A 238 -1.81 -5.62 12.17
CA TRP A 238 -2.27 -4.32 11.75
C TRP A 238 -1.93 -4.08 10.27
N PHE A 239 -2.73 -3.25 9.63
CA PHE A 239 -2.40 -2.72 8.32
C PHE A 239 -2.89 -1.27 8.18
N ALA A 240 -2.15 -0.48 7.42
CA ALA A 240 -2.57 0.85 7.02
C ALA A 240 -3.55 0.74 5.85
N THR A 241 -4.69 1.43 5.94
CA THR A 241 -5.65 1.44 4.83
C THR A 241 -5.07 2.14 3.60
N GLY A 242 -5.09 1.45 2.45
CA GLY A 242 -4.64 2.00 1.16
C GLY A 242 -5.36 3.28 0.78
N GLY A 243 -6.67 3.36 1.03
CA GLY A 243 -7.47 4.55 0.76
C GLY A 243 -7.10 5.81 1.57
N ALA A 244 -6.26 5.70 2.60
CA ALA A 244 -5.64 6.85 3.28
C ALA A 244 -4.20 7.11 2.81
N GLY A 245 -3.61 6.15 2.12
CA GLY A 245 -2.20 6.13 1.81
C GLY A 245 -1.34 5.64 2.99
N PHE A 246 -0.12 5.21 2.67
CA PHE A 246 0.89 4.79 3.64
C PHE A 246 2.30 4.94 3.07
N CYS A 247 3.31 4.92 3.94
CA CYS A 247 4.70 4.96 3.50
C CYS A 247 5.55 3.85 4.13
N LEU A 248 6.56 3.41 3.37
CA LEU A 248 7.57 2.43 3.76
C LEU A 248 8.96 3.04 3.59
N SER A 249 9.84 2.83 4.57
CA SER A 249 11.25 3.16 4.40
C SER A 249 11.95 2.19 3.43
N ARG A 250 13.00 2.64 2.74
CA ARG A 250 13.82 1.82 1.83
C ARG A 250 14.27 0.52 2.50
N ARG A 251 14.84 0.64 3.69
CA ARG A 251 15.37 -0.50 4.43
C ARG A 251 14.30 -1.55 4.74
N LEU A 252 13.08 -1.13 5.13
CA LEU A 252 11.98 -2.06 5.34
C LEU A 252 11.56 -2.71 4.01
N ALA A 253 11.41 -1.91 2.95
CA ALA A 253 11.06 -2.44 1.64
C ALA A 253 12.06 -3.49 1.15
N GLU A 254 13.36 -3.26 1.31
CA GLU A 254 14.39 -4.25 0.98
C GLU A 254 14.18 -5.59 1.71
N LYS A 255 13.80 -5.55 2.98
CA LYS A 255 13.46 -6.76 3.76
C LYS A 255 12.19 -7.44 3.29
N MET A 256 11.24 -6.70 2.71
CA MET A 256 9.99 -7.25 2.17
C MET A 256 10.19 -8.04 0.87
N SER A 257 11.30 -7.84 0.16
CA SER A 257 11.56 -8.37 -1.19
C SER A 257 11.24 -9.86 -1.38
N PRO A 258 11.50 -10.79 -0.43
CA PRO A 258 11.16 -12.21 -0.62
C PRO A 258 9.67 -12.49 -0.81
N TRP A 259 8.79 -11.58 -0.34
CA TRP A 259 7.34 -11.73 -0.39
C TRP A 259 6.64 -10.66 -1.22
N ALA A 260 7.35 -9.57 -1.57
CA ALA A 260 6.76 -8.39 -2.20
C ALA A 260 7.20 -8.17 -3.65
N SER A 261 8.36 -8.71 -4.08
CA SER A 261 8.88 -8.46 -5.42
C SER A 261 8.23 -9.35 -6.47
N GLY A 262 7.81 -8.77 -7.59
CA GLY A 262 7.23 -9.46 -8.73
C GLY A 262 6.05 -10.36 -8.32
N PRO A 263 5.96 -11.58 -8.85
CA PRO A 263 4.84 -12.49 -8.61
C PRO A 263 4.77 -13.00 -7.15
N HIS A 264 5.77 -12.67 -6.30
CA HIS A 264 5.74 -13.05 -4.89
C HIS A 264 4.66 -12.31 -4.12
N PHE A 265 4.39 -11.04 -4.46
CA PHE A 265 3.33 -10.26 -3.81
C PHE A 265 1.96 -10.89 -4.05
N GLU A 266 1.66 -11.23 -5.31
CA GLU A 266 0.38 -11.88 -5.66
C GLU A 266 0.22 -13.24 -4.96
N ARG A 267 1.30 -14.03 -4.88
CA ARG A 267 1.30 -15.30 -4.13
C ARG A 267 1.06 -15.09 -2.64
N THR A 268 1.68 -14.07 -2.06
CA THR A 268 1.47 -13.72 -0.64
C THR A 268 0.04 -13.27 -0.39
N SER A 269 -0.51 -12.44 -1.26
CA SER A 269 -1.91 -12.01 -1.22
C SER A 269 -2.88 -13.18 -1.34
N ALA A 270 -2.61 -14.14 -2.24
CA ALA A 270 -3.43 -15.34 -2.40
C ALA A 270 -3.43 -16.24 -1.15
N ARG A 271 -2.33 -16.27 -0.36
CA ARG A 271 -2.25 -17.03 0.91
C ARG A 271 -3.22 -16.52 1.96
N ILE A 272 -3.40 -15.21 2.05
CA ILE A 272 -4.29 -14.59 3.05
C ILE A 272 -5.65 -14.21 2.48
N ARG A 273 -5.82 -14.21 1.14
CA ARG A 273 -7.06 -13.87 0.41
C ARG A 273 -7.61 -12.49 0.76
N LEU A 274 -6.73 -11.53 0.96
CA LEU A 274 -7.05 -10.15 1.31
C LEU A 274 -6.45 -9.18 0.29
N PRO A 275 -6.96 -7.93 0.20
CA PRO A 275 -6.42 -6.89 -0.69
C PRO A 275 -4.96 -6.56 -0.45
N ASP A 276 -4.43 -5.72 -1.32
CA ASP A 276 -3.05 -5.29 -1.38
C ASP A 276 -2.54 -4.61 -0.09
N ASP A 277 -3.31 -3.70 0.50
CA ASP A 277 -2.97 -3.01 1.75
C ASP A 277 -2.89 -3.97 2.94
N CYS A 278 -3.82 -4.93 3.02
CA CYS A 278 -3.75 -6.02 4.00
C CYS A 278 -2.51 -6.90 3.76
N THR A 279 -2.14 -7.14 2.50
CA THR A 279 -0.96 -7.95 2.16
C THR A 279 0.33 -7.26 2.58
N VAL A 280 0.44 -5.94 2.40
CA VAL A 280 1.55 -5.14 2.93
C VAL A 280 1.64 -5.27 4.45
N GLY A 281 0.52 -5.07 5.16
CA GLY A 281 0.46 -5.22 6.61
C GLY A 281 0.86 -6.62 7.08
N PHE A 282 0.40 -7.67 6.39
CA PHE A 282 0.77 -9.05 6.67
C PHE A 282 2.28 -9.28 6.51
N ILE A 283 2.89 -8.81 5.43
CA ILE A 283 4.33 -8.95 5.21
C ILE A 283 5.10 -8.23 6.32
N VAL A 284 4.74 -6.98 6.62
CA VAL A 284 5.48 -6.15 7.58
C VAL A 284 5.30 -6.64 9.01
N GLU A 285 4.06 -6.79 9.48
CA GLU A 285 3.78 -7.12 10.87
C GLU A 285 3.94 -8.60 11.19
N LYS A 286 3.43 -9.47 10.30
CA LYS A 286 3.43 -10.92 10.57
C LYS A 286 4.69 -11.61 10.11
N MET A 287 5.21 -11.30 8.90
CA MET A 287 6.38 -12.01 8.36
C MET A 287 7.69 -11.41 8.87
N LEU A 288 7.76 -10.08 8.99
CA LEU A 288 8.97 -9.38 9.42
C LEU A 288 8.97 -8.98 10.90
N GLY A 289 7.82 -9.01 11.58
CA GLY A 289 7.71 -8.62 12.98
C GLY A 289 7.95 -7.13 13.24
N VAL A 290 7.78 -6.28 12.22
CA VAL A 290 7.93 -4.83 12.34
C VAL A 290 6.57 -4.21 12.63
N ALA A 291 6.46 -3.52 13.76
CA ALA A 291 5.21 -2.87 14.16
C ALA A 291 4.88 -1.68 13.26
N MET A 292 3.62 -1.56 12.84
CA MET A 292 3.11 -0.40 12.14
C MET A 292 3.11 0.84 13.01
N VAL A 293 3.56 1.98 12.47
CA VAL A 293 3.44 3.28 13.11
C VAL A 293 2.08 3.88 12.76
N HIS A 294 1.19 3.97 13.75
CA HIS A 294 -0.13 4.56 13.60
C HIS A 294 -0.02 6.08 13.49
N CYS A 295 -0.46 6.65 12.39
CA CYS A 295 -0.39 8.09 12.14
C CYS A 295 -1.78 8.67 11.83
N PRO A 296 -2.29 9.62 12.65
CA PRO A 296 -3.59 10.22 12.43
C PRO A 296 -3.62 11.30 11.34
N LEU A 297 -2.49 11.56 10.68
CA LEU A 297 -2.37 12.58 9.64
C LEU A 297 -2.69 12.06 8.23
N PHE A 298 -2.91 10.75 8.09
CA PHE A 298 -3.42 10.12 6.88
C PHE A 298 -4.93 9.93 6.98
N HIS A 299 -5.67 10.23 5.90
CA HIS A 299 -7.13 10.23 5.92
C HIS A 299 -7.74 9.51 4.72
N SER A 300 -8.68 8.60 5.02
CA SER A 300 -9.54 7.91 4.06
C SER A 300 -10.93 8.52 4.04
N HIS A 301 -11.64 8.41 2.92
CA HIS A 301 -13.06 8.77 2.86
C HIS A 301 -13.99 7.83 3.66
N LEU A 302 -13.46 6.73 4.20
CA LEU A 302 -14.19 5.79 5.05
C LEU A 302 -14.19 6.17 6.55
N GLU A 303 -13.81 7.39 6.87
CA GLU A 303 -13.85 7.97 8.22
C GLU A 303 -14.64 9.28 8.24
N ASN A 304 -14.90 9.83 9.43
CA ASN A 304 -15.55 11.12 9.56
C ASN A 304 -14.58 12.28 9.26
N LEU A 305 -14.54 12.73 8.01
CA LEU A 305 -13.67 13.80 7.53
C LEU A 305 -14.08 15.20 8.06
N LEU A 306 -15.29 15.36 8.61
CA LEU A 306 -15.76 16.62 9.22
C LEU A 306 -14.99 16.99 10.49
N LEU A 307 -14.27 16.05 11.08
CA LEU A 307 -13.43 16.29 12.27
C LEU A 307 -12.11 17.01 11.93
N ILE A 308 -11.73 17.09 10.66
CA ILE A 308 -10.50 17.74 10.22
C ILE A 308 -10.74 19.26 10.14
N SER A 309 -10.11 20.01 11.02
CA SER A 309 -10.25 21.48 11.01
C SER A 309 -9.43 22.12 9.89
N GLN A 310 -9.92 23.23 9.32
CA GLN A 310 -9.19 24.00 8.31
C GLN A 310 -7.82 24.47 8.83
N ARG A 311 -7.70 24.78 10.11
CA ARG A 311 -6.45 25.22 10.73
C ARG A 311 -5.38 24.12 10.79
N SER A 312 -5.79 22.85 10.79
CA SER A 312 -4.88 21.72 10.85
C SER A 312 -4.43 21.22 9.47
N LEU A 313 -4.95 21.80 8.37
CA LEU A 313 -4.61 21.35 7.00
C LEU A 313 -3.10 21.33 6.70
N PRO A 314 -2.29 22.33 7.11
CA PRO A 314 -0.85 22.30 6.83
C PRO A 314 -0.12 21.11 7.46
N GLN A 315 -0.66 20.50 8.52
CA GLN A 315 -0.09 19.35 9.20
C GLN A 315 -0.57 18.02 8.63
N GLN A 316 -1.69 18.00 7.88
CA GLN A 316 -2.20 16.75 7.32
C GLN A 316 -1.27 16.25 6.19
N VAL A 317 -1.12 14.94 6.10
CA VAL A 317 -0.31 14.28 5.07
C VAL A 317 -1.16 13.94 3.86
N THR A 318 -2.28 13.28 4.08
CA THR A 318 -3.25 12.97 3.03
C THR A 318 -4.65 13.40 3.43
N LEU A 319 -5.47 13.68 2.42
CA LEU A 319 -6.92 13.83 2.54
C LEU A 319 -7.57 12.96 1.48
N SER A 320 -8.82 12.58 1.68
CA SER A 320 -9.57 11.79 0.70
C SER A 320 -10.98 12.33 0.53
N TYR A 321 -11.67 11.85 -0.49
CA TYR A 321 -13.09 12.07 -0.71
C TYR A 321 -13.71 10.85 -1.39
N GLY A 322 -14.98 10.60 -1.15
CA GLY A 322 -15.69 9.49 -1.76
C GLY A 322 -17.04 9.23 -1.14
N MET A 323 -17.68 8.18 -1.59
CA MET A 323 -18.97 7.76 -1.01
C MET A 323 -18.73 7.01 0.29
N PHE A 324 -19.38 7.47 1.36
CA PHE A 324 -19.43 6.82 2.65
C PHE A 324 -20.86 6.85 3.18
N GLU A 325 -21.40 5.70 3.57
CA GLU A 325 -22.80 5.57 4.04
C GLU A 325 -23.83 6.22 3.09
N ASN A 326 -23.66 6.02 1.77
CA ASN A 326 -24.49 6.57 0.70
C ASN A 326 -24.49 8.11 0.59
N LYS A 327 -23.50 8.78 1.17
CA LYS A 327 -23.31 10.22 1.06
C LYS A 327 -21.89 10.53 0.56
N MET A 328 -21.74 11.64 -0.16
CA MET A 328 -20.42 12.18 -0.45
C MET A 328 -19.77 12.63 0.85
N ASN A 329 -18.64 12.04 1.17
CA ASN A 329 -17.80 12.38 2.32
C ASN A 329 -16.56 13.12 1.82
N SER A 330 -16.37 14.33 2.30
CA SER A 330 -15.20 15.16 2.06
C SER A 330 -15.01 16.09 3.26
N ILE A 331 -13.83 16.68 3.39
CA ILE A 331 -13.58 17.65 4.45
C ILE A 331 -14.48 18.88 4.33
N GLU A 332 -14.77 19.52 5.47
CA GLU A 332 -15.50 20.78 5.49
C GLU A 332 -14.56 21.97 5.65
N VAL A 333 -14.31 22.66 4.54
CA VAL A 333 -13.45 23.84 4.49
C VAL A 333 -14.15 24.97 3.76
N LYS A 334 -13.95 26.20 4.24
CA LYS A 334 -14.41 27.42 3.58
C LYS A 334 -13.37 27.86 2.56
N GLY A 335 -13.80 28.26 1.39
CA GLY A 335 -12.96 28.75 0.31
C GLY A 335 -13.79 29.31 -0.83
N SER A 336 -13.12 29.71 -1.90
CA SER A 336 -13.73 30.40 -3.04
C SER A 336 -14.56 29.50 -3.96
N PHE A 337 -14.39 28.17 -3.88
CA PHE A 337 -15.17 27.23 -4.68
C PHE A 337 -16.41 26.73 -3.92
N SER A 338 -17.54 26.64 -4.61
CA SER A 338 -18.74 25.99 -4.09
C SER A 338 -18.54 24.46 -3.96
N LYS A 339 -19.47 23.76 -3.28
CA LYS A 339 -19.41 22.29 -3.19
C LYS A 339 -19.72 21.61 -4.53
N GLU A 340 -20.46 22.28 -5.40
CA GLU A 340 -20.79 21.83 -6.75
C GLU A 340 -19.59 21.92 -7.70
N GLU A 341 -18.77 22.99 -7.58
CA GLU A 341 -17.56 23.20 -8.37
C GLU A 341 -16.38 22.34 -7.89
N ASP A 342 -16.33 22.06 -6.59
CA ASP A 342 -15.25 21.32 -5.94
C ASP A 342 -15.81 20.33 -4.90
N PRO A 343 -16.51 19.26 -5.34
CA PRO A 343 -17.13 18.28 -4.42
C PRO A 343 -16.10 17.52 -3.58
N SER A 344 -14.88 17.35 -4.07
CA SER A 344 -13.75 16.75 -3.34
C SER A 344 -13.16 17.68 -2.28
N ARG A 345 -13.35 18.98 -2.42
CA ARG A 345 -12.67 20.08 -1.71
C ARG A 345 -11.16 20.19 -1.99
N PHE A 346 -10.62 19.41 -2.94
CA PHE A 346 -9.18 19.40 -3.24
C PHE A 346 -8.68 20.70 -3.86
N LYS A 347 -9.47 21.35 -4.74
CA LYS A 347 -9.12 22.68 -5.25
C LYS A 347 -9.12 23.73 -4.13
N THR A 348 -10.10 23.68 -3.25
CA THR A 348 -10.19 24.58 -2.08
C THR A 348 -9.00 24.38 -1.15
N VAL A 349 -8.67 23.12 -0.81
CA VAL A 349 -7.48 22.77 0.01
C VAL A 349 -6.21 23.28 -0.65
N HIS A 350 -6.08 23.05 -1.95
CA HIS A 350 -4.88 23.47 -2.69
C HIS A 350 -4.69 24.99 -2.62
N CYS A 351 -5.75 25.77 -2.81
CA CYS A 351 -5.67 27.22 -2.73
C CYS A 351 -5.44 27.74 -1.30
N ILE A 352 -5.89 27.01 -0.28
CA ILE A 352 -5.57 27.35 1.13
C ILE A 352 -4.09 27.11 1.40
N LEU A 353 -3.53 25.98 0.94
CA LEU A 353 -2.13 25.64 1.16
C LEU A 353 -1.17 26.42 0.24
N TYR A 354 -1.61 26.71 -0.99
CA TYR A 354 -0.81 27.33 -2.04
C TYR A 354 -1.55 28.48 -2.72
N PRO A 355 -1.80 29.60 -2.02
CA PRO A 355 -2.64 30.71 -2.53
C PRO A 355 -2.05 31.42 -3.76
N SER A 356 -0.76 31.26 -4.03
CA SER A 356 -0.09 31.81 -5.23
C SER A 356 -0.28 30.99 -6.50
N THR A 357 -1.01 29.88 -6.45
CA THR A 357 -1.34 29.07 -7.64
C THR A 357 -2.19 29.89 -8.60
N SER A 358 -1.80 29.93 -9.89
CA SER A 358 -2.36 30.88 -10.88
C SER A 358 -3.87 30.80 -11.09
N TRP A 359 -4.47 29.61 -10.91
CA TRP A 359 -5.91 29.40 -11.04
C TRP A 359 -6.68 29.54 -9.73
N CYS A 360 -5.99 29.80 -8.62
CA CYS A 360 -6.67 30.08 -7.35
C CYS A 360 -7.29 31.49 -7.37
N PRO A 361 -8.56 31.63 -6.97
CA PRO A 361 -9.17 32.92 -6.82
C PRO A 361 -8.40 33.78 -5.80
N PRO A 362 -8.35 35.12 -6.01
CA PRO A 362 -7.73 36.02 -5.03
C PRO A 362 -8.34 35.83 -3.64
N VAL A 363 -7.49 35.88 -2.62
CA VAL A 363 -7.98 35.93 -1.22
C VAL A 363 -8.65 37.26 -1.00
N THR A 364 -9.98 37.26 -0.88
CA THR A 364 -10.79 38.47 -0.54
C THR A 364 -10.80 38.70 0.95
#